data_b6c1e92e083ef8d544f6cb342bdeeb7d
#
_entry.id   b6c1e92e083ef8d544f6cb342bdeeb7d
#
_cell.length_a   1.000
_cell.length_b   1.000
_cell.length_c   1.000
_cell.angle_alpha   90.00
_cell.angle_beta   90.00
_cell.angle_gamma   90.00
#
_symmetry.space_group_name_H-M   'P 1'
#
loop_
_entity.id
_entity.type
_entity.pdbx_description
1 polymer ?
#
loop_
_entity_poly.entity_id
_entity_poly.type
_entity_poly.pdbx_seq_one_letter_code
_entity_poly.pdbx_strand_id
1 'polypeptide(L)'
;MYVPCDPINQNRYADIILPPDQKVRLHFASASLDRTAINIVYSHVLNPMVVTRSYMCIEPIELWLDLRALRRGLVCPVDPDTDPTALAVQDSGMVPVNTQIAIVNPETCTLSHVGEYGEIWIQSDACAKAFYGSKQDFDQERFNGRIVDGDPSVAYVRTGDLGFLHTVTRPIGPGGQPVEMQVLFVLGGIGETFEVNGLNHFPMDIENSVERCHRNIVTGGW
;
A
#
# COMPACT_ATOMS: atom_id res chain seq x y z
N MET A 1 -8.81 -16.61 -4.97
CA MET A 1 -8.16 -16.08 -6.18
C MET A 1 -7.16 -15.02 -5.72
N TYR A 2 -5.87 -15.23 -6.01
CA TYR A 2 -4.84 -14.23 -5.70
C TYR A 2 -4.72 -13.30 -6.88
N VAL A 3 -4.84 -12.02 -6.64
CA VAL A 3 -4.67 -10.99 -7.65
C VAL A 3 -3.39 -10.24 -7.29
N PRO A 4 -2.32 -10.32 -8.10
CA PRO A 4 -1.15 -9.50 -7.88
C PRO A 4 -1.55 -8.04 -7.99
N CYS A 5 -1.23 -7.24 -6.97
CA CYS A 5 -1.38 -5.81 -7.02
C CYS A 5 -0.01 -5.21 -7.29
N ASP A 6 0.16 -4.59 -8.44
CA ASP A 6 1.14 -3.53 -8.50
C ASP A 6 0.56 -2.28 -7.81
N PRO A 7 1.38 -1.33 -7.40
CA PRO A 7 0.92 -0.11 -6.71
C PRO A 7 -0.15 0.67 -7.47
N ILE A 8 -0.09 0.65 -8.80
CA ILE A 8 -1.04 1.35 -9.68
C ILE A 8 -2.43 0.72 -9.62
N ASN A 9 -2.50 -0.60 -9.45
CA ASN A 9 -3.75 -1.35 -9.52
C ASN A 9 -4.38 -1.60 -8.15
N GLN A 10 -3.70 -1.31 -7.05
CA GLN A 10 -4.24 -1.57 -5.71
C GLN A 10 -5.59 -0.92 -5.49
N ASN A 11 -5.74 0.34 -5.87
CA ASN A 11 -7.00 1.05 -5.75
C ASN A 11 -8.08 0.50 -6.67
N ARG A 12 -7.72 0.04 -7.88
CA ARG A 12 -8.69 -0.58 -8.78
C ARG A 12 -9.26 -1.85 -8.20
N TYR A 13 -8.43 -2.65 -7.52
CA TYR A 13 -8.93 -3.85 -6.84
C TYR A 13 -9.67 -3.52 -5.56
N ALA A 14 -9.26 -2.49 -4.84
CA ALA A 14 -9.99 -1.96 -3.71
C ALA A 14 -11.38 -1.46 -4.15
N ASP A 15 -11.46 -0.75 -5.27
CA ASP A 15 -12.70 -0.28 -5.87
C ASP A 15 -13.57 -1.42 -6.39
N ILE A 16 -12.96 -2.51 -6.88
CA ILE A 16 -13.68 -3.73 -7.27
C ILE A 16 -14.24 -4.49 -6.06
N ILE A 17 -13.51 -4.49 -4.94
CA ILE A 17 -13.89 -5.23 -3.73
C ILE A 17 -14.83 -4.41 -2.84
N LEU A 18 -14.60 -3.10 -2.78
CA LEU A 18 -15.31 -2.16 -1.92
C LEU A 18 -15.75 -0.89 -2.67
N PRO A 19 -16.32 -0.99 -3.87
CA PRO A 19 -16.76 0.22 -4.52
C PRO A 19 -17.85 0.87 -3.68
N PRO A 20 -17.93 2.20 -3.67
CA PRO A 20 -19.12 2.89 -3.27
C PRO A 20 -20.31 2.49 -4.16
N ASP A 21 -20.05 1.91 -5.33
CA ASP A 21 -21.09 1.39 -6.22
C ASP A 21 -21.61 0.04 -5.72
N GLN A 22 -22.89 0.05 -5.35
CA GLN A 22 -23.63 -1.12 -4.89
C GLN A 22 -23.66 -2.28 -5.90
N LYS A 23 -23.43 -2.02 -7.19
CA LYS A 23 -23.53 -3.03 -8.25
C LYS A 23 -22.48 -4.13 -8.14
N VAL A 24 -21.23 -3.79 -7.84
CA VAL A 24 -20.17 -4.79 -7.67
C VAL A 24 -20.38 -5.57 -6.38
N ARG A 25 -20.77 -4.91 -5.29
CA ARG A 25 -21.16 -5.58 -4.04
C ARG A 25 -22.32 -6.56 -4.26
N LEU A 26 -23.31 -6.18 -5.05
CA LEU A 26 -24.44 -7.04 -5.42
C LEU A 26 -23.98 -8.23 -6.27
N HIS A 27 -23.01 -8.05 -7.16
CA HIS A 27 -22.50 -9.14 -7.99
C HIS A 27 -21.75 -10.19 -7.16
N PHE A 28 -20.88 -9.79 -6.25
CA PHE A 28 -20.21 -10.72 -5.33
C PHE A 28 -21.20 -11.36 -4.33
N ALA A 29 -22.12 -10.59 -3.80
CA ALA A 29 -23.18 -11.12 -2.93
C ALA A 29 -24.10 -12.11 -3.67
N SER A 30 -24.42 -11.85 -4.94
CA SER A 30 -25.21 -12.78 -5.77
C SER A 30 -24.48 -14.09 -6.07
N ALA A 31 -23.14 -14.06 -6.07
CA ALA A 31 -22.29 -15.27 -6.20
C ALA A 31 -22.06 -15.96 -4.84
N SER A 32 -22.65 -15.46 -3.75
CA SER A 32 -22.46 -15.97 -2.37
C SER A 32 -21.01 -16.06 -1.94
N LEU A 33 -20.16 -15.15 -2.44
CA LEU A 33 -18.76 -15.06 -2.04
C LEU A 33 -18.65 -14.23 -0.76
N ASP A 34 -17.90 -14.77 0.20
CA ASP A 34 -17.51 -14.03 1.40
C ASP A 34 -16.54 -12.90 1.01
N ARG A 35 -16.57 -11.78 1.74
CA ARG A 35 -15.64 -10.66 1.52
C ARG A 35 -14.17 -11.05 1.69
N THR A 36 -13.91 -12.08 2.48
CA THR A 36 -12.58 -12.65 2.70
C THR A 36 -12.14 -13.61 1.60
N ALA A 37 -13.03 -13.96 0.65
CA ALA A 37 -12.70 -14.85 -0.47
C ALA A 37 -11.72 -14.22 -1.46
N ILE A 38 -11.63 -12.89 -1.48
CA ILE A 38 -10.69 -12.15 -2.32
C ILE A 38 -9.60 -11.59 -1.43
N ASN A 39 -8.39 -12.08 -1.64
CA ASN A 39 -7.21 -11.64 -0.90
C ASN A 39 -6.29 -10.81 -1.80
N ILE A 40 -5.95 -9.63 -1.32
CA ILE A 40 -4.97 -8.77 -1.96
C ILE A 40 -3.58 -9.21 -1.53
N VAL A 41 -2.66 -9.19 -2.48
CA VAL A 41 -1.25 -9.44 -2.27
C VAL A 41 -0.49 -8.29 -2.90
N TYR A 42 0.30 -7.57 -2.13
CA TYR A 42 1.30 -6.68 -2.69
C TYR A 42 2.50 -7.53 -3.10
N SER A 43 2.69 -7.63 -4.40
CA SER A 43 3.84 -8.30 -5.01
C SER A 43 4.68 -7.28 -5.77
N HIS A 44 5.97 -7.46 -5.75
CA HIS A 44 6.93 -6.62 -6.46
C HIS A 44 7.87 -7.50 -7.28
N VAL A 45 8.42 -6.96 -8.37
CA VAL A 45 9.38 -7.69 -9.22
C VAL A 45 10.59 -8.22 -8.43
N LEU A 46 10.92 -7.58 -7.31
CA LEU A 46 12.03 -7.96 -6.42
C LEU A 46 11.63 -8.92 -5.30
N ASN A 47 10.32 -9.08 -5.03
CA ASN A 47 9.79 -10.02 -4.06
C ASN A 47 8.34 -10.40 -4.46
N PRO A 48 8.06 -11.67 -4.76
CA PRO A 48 6.76 -12.09 -5.27
C PRO A 48 5.61 -11.94 -4.27
N MET A 49 5.91 -11.81 -2.97
CA MET A 49 4.91 -11.62 -1.92
C MET A 49 5.51 -10.78 -0.78
N VAL A 50 5.36 -9.45 -0.88
CA VAL A 50 5.84 -8.52 0.14
C VAL A 50 4.93 -8.55 1.36
N VAL A 51 3.63 -8.37 1.14
CA VAL A 51 2.59 -8.52 2.17
C VAL A 51 1.37 -9.21 1.59
N THR A 52 0.57 -9.82 2.46
CA THR A 52 -0.67 -10.47 2.05
C THR A 52 -1.69 -10.46 3.18
N ARG A 53 -2.97 -10.45 2.81
CA ARG A 53 -4.10 -10.56 3.74
C ARG A 53 -4.49 -12.00 4.05
N SER A 54 -3.98 -12.97 3.27
CA SER A 54 -4.42 -14.37 3.32
C SER A 54 -4.18 -15.08 4.65
N TYR A 55 -3.28 -14.59 5.50
CA TYR A 55 -3.03 -15.20 6.82
C TYR A 55 -4.13 -14.92 7.85
N MET A 56 -5.00 -13.96 7.62
CA MET A 56 -5.82 -13.40 8.69
C MET A 56 -7.30 -13.65 8.53
N CYS A 57 -7.76 -13.99 7.32
CA CYS A 57 -9.19 -14.16 7.03
C CYS A 57 -10.04 -12.99 7.56
N ILE A 58 -9.47 -11.77 7.56
CA ILE A 58 -10.15 -10.56 7.99
C ILE A 58 -10.61 -9.73 6.77
N GLU A 59 -11.63 -8.93 7.01
CA GLU A 59 -12.06 -7.95 6.01
C GLU A 59 -10.98 -6.91 5.73
N PRO A 60 -10.96 -6.35 4.51
CA PRO A 60 -10.08 -5.25 4.16
C PRO A 60 -10.21 -4.09 5.14
N ILE A 61 -9.05 -3.48 5.45
CA ILE A 61 -8.97 -2.30 6.30
C ILE A 61 -8.91 -1.09 5.37
N GLU A 62 -9.89 -0.22 5.50
CA GLU A 62 -9.97 1.03 4.75
C GLU A 62 -9.67 2.20 5.68
N LEU A 63 -8.83 3.10 5.23
CA LEU A 63 -8.55 4.36 5.89
C LEU A 63 -8.95 5.51 4.97
N TRP A 64 -9.51 6.53 5.56
CA TRP A 64 -9.78 7.79 4.89
C TRP A 64 -8.72 8.79 5.33
N LEU A 65 -7.97 9.34 4.37
CA LEU A 65 -6.85 10.23 4.64
C LEU A 65 -7.16 11.65 4.19
N ASP A 66 -6.72 12.63 4.97
CA ASP A 66 -6.69 14.03 4.54
C ASP A 66 -5.73 14.15 3.35
N LEU A 67 -6.30 14.40 2.17
CA LEU A 67 -5.55 14.52 0.92
C LEU A 67 -4.55 15.68 0.94
N ARG A 68 -4.86 16.77 1.64
CA ARG A 68 -3.96 17.94 1.74
C ARG A 68 -2.74 17.64 2.61
N ALA A 69 -2.93 16.90 3.69
CA ALA A 69 -1.84 16.42 4.53
C ALA A 69 -0.99 15.39 3.77
N LEU A 70 -1.64 14.45 3.08
CA LEU A 70 -0.97 13.41 2.30
C LEU A 70 -0.05 14.00 1.23
N ARG A 71 -0.51 15.01 0.51
CA ARG A 71 0.30 15.73 -0.49
C ARG A 71 1.52 16.47 0.09
N ARG A 72 1.57 16.66 1.40
CA ARG A 72 2.69 17.26 2.14
C ARG A 72 3.57 16.25 2.86
N GLY A 73 3.38 14.96 2.61
CA GLY A 73 4.17 13.90 3.25
C GLY A 73 3.55 13.29 4.50
N LEU A 74 2.35 13.75 4.92
CA LEU A 74 1.75 13.34 6.19
C LEU A 74 0.56 12.40 6.00
N VAL A 75 0.51 11.36 6.81
CA VAL A 75 -0.58 10.38 6.87
C VAL A 75 -1.50 10.77 8.03
N CYS A 76 -2.62 11.41 7.71
CA CYS A 76 -3.60 11.88 8.69
C CYS A 76 -4.96 11.20 8.42
N PRO A 77 -5.32 10.16 9.18
CA PRO A 77 -6.65 9.58 9.09
C PRO A 77 -7.73 10.58 9.50
N VAL A 78 -8.81 10.63 8.73
CA VAL A 78 -9.95 11.53 8.94
C VAL A 78 -11.27 10.77 8.82
N ASP A 79 -12.33 11.34 9.33
CA ASP A 79 -13.68 10.83 9.16
C ASP A 79 -14.25 11.34 7.82
N PRO A 80 -14.64 10.45 6.89
CA PRO A 80 -15.17 10.83 5.58
C PRO A 80 -16.45 11.66 5.66
N ASP A 81 -17.22 11.55 6.74
CA ASP A 81 -18.44 12.34 6.94
C ASP A 81 -18.11 13.83 7.23
N THR A 82 -16.92 14.10 7.73
CA THR A 82 -16.48 15.46 8.06
C THR A 82 -15.61 16.09 6.97
N ASP A 83 -14.92 15.28 6.16
CA ASP A 83 -14.07 15.75 5.06
C ASP A 83 -14.45 15.10 3.72
N PRO A 84 -15.23 15.78 2.88
CA PRO A 84 -15.65 15.24 1.57
C PRO A 84 -14.47 15.11 0.57
N THR A 85 -13.32 15.66 0.87
CA THR A 85 -12.10 15.56 0.03
C THR A 85 -11.18 14.43 0.48
N ALA A 86 -11.55 13.69 1.52
CA ALA A 86 -10.77 12.56 2.03
C ALA A 86 -10.55 11.51 0.94
N LEU A 87 -9.34 10.96 0.90
CA LEU A 87 -8.95 9.88 0.00
C LEU A 87 -9.08 8.54 0.71
N ALA A 88 -9.91 7.66 0.17
CA ALA A 88 -10.00 6.28 0.64
C ALA A 88 -8.79 5.49 0.16
N VAL A 89 -8.10 4.85 1.09
CA VAL A 89 -7.00 3.92 0.79
C VAL A 89 -7.25 2.60 1.50
N GLN A 90 -6.91 1.50 0.85
CA GLN A 90 -7.08 0.16 1.39
C GLN A 90 -5.74 -0.48 1.69
N ASP A 91 -5.68 -1.29 2.75
CA ASP A 91 -4.47 -2.04 3.10
C ASP A 91 -4.11 -3.09 2.04
N SER A 92 -2.81 -3.37 1.94
CA SER A 92 -2.26 -4.42 1.09
C SER A 92 -2.03 -5.73 1.84
N GLY A 93 -2.21 -5.72 3.15
CA GLY A 93 -2.08 -6.88 4.02
C GLY A 93 -1.02 -6.71 5.10
N MET A 94 -0.82 -7.80 5.84
CA MET A 94 0.19 -7.91 6.90
C MET A 94 1.56 -8.26 6.36
N VAL A 95 2.55 -7.86 7.14
CA VAL A 95 3.94 -8.27 6.95
C VAL A 95 4.08 -9.76 7.32
N PRO A 96 4.56 -10.62 6.40
CA PRO A 96 4.79 -12.03 6.67
C PRO A 96 5.88 -12.26 7.72
N VAL A 97 5.87 -13.44 8.35
CA VAL A 97 6.96 -13.88 9.22
C VAL A 97 8.28 -13.90 8.42
N ASN A 98 9.38 -13.50 9.05
CA ASN A 98 10.71 -13.39 8.46
C ASN A 98 10.83 -12.33 7.34
N THR A 99 9.91 -11.38 7.30
CA THR A 99 10.01 -10.20 6.46
C THR A 99 10.07 -8.97 7.34
N GLN A 100 10.99 -8.06 7.06
CA GLN A 100 11.03 -6.74 7.68
C GLN A 100 10.69 -5.70 6.61
N ILE A 101 9.83 -4.77 6.97
CA ILE A 101 9.49 -3.62 6.14
C ILE A 101 9.89 -2.37 6.89
N ALA A 102 10.63 -1.50 6.22
CA ALA A 102 10.95 -0.17 6.71
C ALA A 102 10.35 0.87 5.77
N ILE A 103 9.77 1.90 6.33
CA ILE A 103 9.32 3.08 5.60
C ILE A 103 10.42 4.13 5.72
N VAL A 104 11.03 4.49 4.60
CA VAL A 104 12.28 5.24 4.56
C VAL A 104 12.10 6.49 3.70
N ASN A 105 12.61 7.62 4.17
CA ASN A 105 12.68 8.83 3.34
C ASN A 105 13.65 8.56 2.18
N PRO A 106 13.21 8.62 0.92
CA PRO A 106 14.02 8.23 -0.23
C PRO A 106 15.22 9.13 -0.49
N GLU A 107 15.18 10.39 0.01
CA GLU A 107 16.26 11.37 -0.18
C GLU A 107 17.34 11.27 0.89
N THR A 108 16.93 11.11 2.16
CA THR A 108 17.86 11.07 3.28
C THR A 108 18.31 9.67 3.68
N CYS A 109 17.60 8.65 3.21
CA CYS A 109 17.77 7.25 3.61
C CYS A 109 17.64 7.03 5.14
N THR A 110 16.87 7.88 5.82
CA THR A 110 16.51 7.73 7.24
C THR A 110 15.10 7.16 7.38
N LEU A 111 14.79 6.56 8.51
CA LEU A 111 13.41 6.13 8.79
C LEU A 111 12.46 7.32 8.76
N SER A 112 11.31 7.16 8.09
CA SER A 112 10.22 8.13 8.15
C SER A 112 9.65 8.22 9.57
N HIS A 113 9.24 9.41 9.97
CA HIS A 113 8.62 9.60 11.28
C HIS A 113 7.21 9.00 11.32
N VAL A 114 6.73 8.78 12.54
CA VAL A 114 5.34 8.33 12.74
C VAL A 114 4.37 9.34 12.13
N GLY A 115 3.46 8.87 11.27
CA GLY A 115 2.53 9.73 10.54
C GLY A 115 3.09 10.31 9.24
N GLU A 116 4.23 9.82 8.77
CA GLU A 116 4.76 10.11 7.43
C GLU A 116 4.74 8.86 6.55
N TYR A 117 4.61 9.04 5.26
CA TYR A 117 4.89 7.98 4.30
C TYR A 117 6.32 8.10 3.78
N GLY A 118 6.82 7.04 3.17
CA GLY A 118 8.15 6.98 2.56
C GLY A 118 8.27 5.84 1.58
N GLU A 119 9.46 5.61 1.07
CA GLU A 119 9.77 4.46 0.22
C GLU A 119 9.69 3.17 1.05
N ILE A 120 9.04 2.17 0.49
CA ILE A 120 8.94 0.83 1.10
C ILE A 120 10.24 0.09 0.86
N TRP A 121 10.97 -0.20 1.91
CA TRP A 121 12.19 -1.01 1.87
C TRP A 121 11.93 -2.37 2.50
N ILE A 122 12.47 -3.43 1.90
CA ILE A 122 12.15 -4.81 2.27
C ILE A 122 13.44 -5.57 2.58
N GLN A 123 13.44 -6.29 3.70
CA GLN A 123 14.43 -7.29 4.01
C GLN A 123 13.74 -8.65 4.19
N SER A 124 14.08 -9.62 3.35
CA SER A 124 13.54 -10.97 3.39
C SER A 124 14.41 -11.90 2.57
N ASP A 125 14.46 -13.17 2.95
CA ASP A 125 15.14 -14.22 2.17
C ASP A 125 14.49 -14.46 0.80
N ALA A 126 13.22 -14.06 0.62
CA ALA A 126 12.50 -14.14 -0.63
C ALA A 126 12.85 -13.02 -1.63
N CYS A 127 13.64 -12.03 -1.23
CA CYS A 127 14.04 -10.93 -2.11
C CYS A 127 15.07 -11.37 -3.14
N ALA A 128 14.93 -10.85 -4.36
CA ALA A 128 15.97 -10.93 -5.37
C ALA A 128 17.25 -10.23 -4.88
N LYS A 129 18.41 -10.71 -5.32
CA LYS A 129 19.71 -10.18 -4.91
C LYS A 129 20.40 -9.37 -6.00
N ALA A 130 19.98 -9.52 -7.25
CA ALA A 130 20.50 -8.83 -8.41
C ALA A 130 19.56 -9.02 -9.61
N PHE A 131 19.69 -8.15 -10.62
CA PHE A 131 19.11 -8.40 -11.93
C PHE A 131 20.09 -9.16 -12.81
N TYR A 132 19.59 -10.07 -13.65
CA TYR A 132 20.45 -10.77 -14.59
C TYR A 132 21.06 -9.81 -15.59
N GLY A 133 22.40 -9.81 -15.66
CA GLY A 133 23.16 -8.97 -16.59
C GLY A 133 23.22 -7.48 -16.26
N SER A 134 22.76 -7.07 -15.07
CA SER A 134 22.87 -5.67 -14.63
C SER A 134 24.32 -5.27 -14.29
N LYS A 135 24.56 -3.96 -14.28
CA LYS A 135 25.83 -3.40 -13.79
C LYS A 135 25.83 -3.39 -12.26
N GLN A 136 26.97 -3.69 -11.68
CA GLN A 136 27.14 -3.82 -10.23
C GLN A 136 26.73 -2.57 -9.44
N ASP A 137 26.96 -1.37 -9.98
CA ASP A 137 26.59 -0.11 -9.31
C ASP A 137 25.06 0.05 -9.15
N PHE A 138 24.31 -0.30 -10.19
CA PHE A 138 22.84 -0.26 -10.14
C PHE A 138 22.28 -1.27 -9.14
N ASP A 139 22.86 -2.46 -9.06
CA ASP A 139 22.47 -3.47 -8.09
C ASP A 139 22.77 -3.05 -6.66
N GLN A 140 23.89 -2.36 -6.42
CA GLN A 140 24.24 -1.85 -5.08
C GLN A 140 23.19 -0.88 -4.56
N GLU A 141 22.74 0.05 -5.37
CA GLU A 141 21.73 1.03 -4.96
C GLU A 141 20.35 0.36 -4.67
N ARG A 142 19.95 -0.60 -5.49
CA ARG A 142 18.64 -1.23 -5.43
C ARG A 142 18.54 -2.34 -4.37
N PHE A 143 19.57 -3.16 -4.26
CA PHE A 143 19.57 -4.38 -3.44
C PHE A 143 20.36 -4.28 -2.14
N ASN A 144 21.02 -3.16 -1.89
CA ASN A 144 21.85 -2.97 -0.71
C ASN A 144 21.58 -1.62 -0.02
N GLY A 145 20.30 -1.23 0.03
CA GLY A 145 19.87 -0.03 0.76
C GLY A 145 20.26 -0.11 2.23
N ARG A 146 20.83 0.96 2.78
CA ARG A 146 21.20 1.07 4.19
C ARG A 146 20.49 2.26 4.81
N ILE A 147 19.83 2.01 5.93
CA ILE A 147 19.18 3.06 6.71
C ILE A 147 20.27 3.77 7.51
N VAL A 148 20.39 5.09 7.34
CA VAL A 148 21.50 5.89 7.91
C VAL A 148 21.54 5.82 9.43
N ASP A 149 20.39 5.83 10.07
CA ASP A 149 20.21 5.77 11.53
C ASP A 149 19.77 4.35 12.01
N GLY A 150 19.90 3.35 11.13
CA GLY A 150 19.55 1.96 11.42
C GLY A 150 20.75 1.06 11.72
N ASP A 151 20.49 -0.25 11.76
CA ASP A 151 21.56 -1.25 11.89
C ASP A 151 22.36 -1.37 10.58
N PRO A 152 23.66 -1.04 10.56
CA PRO A 152 24.47 -1.08 9.35
C PRO A 152 24.71 -2.50 8.81
N SER A 153 24.40 -3.55 9.59
CA SER A 153 24.50 -4.94 9.13
C SER A 153 23.32 -5.36 8.26
N VAL A 154 22.17 -4.67 8.38
CA VAL A 154 20.95 -5.01 7.66
C VAL A 154 20.90 -4.31 6.31
N ALA A 155 20.78 -5.10 5.24
CA ALA A 155 20.59 -4.60 3.89
C ALA A 155 19.12 -4.76 3.47
N TYR A 156 18.58 -3.72 2.87
CA TYR A 156 17.22 -3.70 2.36
C TYR A 156 17.21 -3.62 0.83
N VAL A 157 16.19 -4.22 0.25
CA VAL A 157 15.83 -4.01 -1.15
C VAL A 157 14.91 -2.81 -1.24
N ARG A 158 15.24 -1.86 -2.10
CA ARG A 158 14.45 -0.65 -2.34
C ARG A 158 13.40 -0.94 -3.41
N THR A 159 12.12 -0.76 -3.11
CA THR A 159 11.04 -1.04 -4.07
C THR A 159 10.86 0.09 -5.08
N GLY A 160 11.08 1.33 -4.68
CA GLY A 160 10.68 2.51 -5.44
C GLY A 160 9.18 2.80 -5.34
N ASP A 161 8.47 2.12 -4.44
CA ASP A 161 7.07 2.37 -4.14
C ASP A 161 6.95 3.14 -2.83
N LEU A 162 6.00 4.06 -2.76
CA LEU A 162 5.65 4.84 -1.58
C LEU A 162 4.56 4.13 -0.78
N GLY A 163 4.66 4.22 0.53
CA GLY A 163 3.65 3.65 1.42
C GLY A 163 3.89 4.00 2.88
N PHE A 164 3.05 3.44 3.73
CA PHE A 164 3.17 3.59 5.19
C PHE A 164 2.65 2.34 5.90
N LEU A 165 3.14 2.13 7.13
CA LEU A 165 2.65 1.10 8.03
C LEU A 165 1.62 1.71 8.98
N HIS A 166 0.54 0.97 9.21
CA HIS A 166 -0.49 1.33 10.17
C HIS A 166 -0.76 0.18 11.12
N THR A 167 -0.86 0.49 12.41
CA THR A 167 -1.13 -0.52 13.44
C THR A 167 -2.63 -0.64 13.65
N VAL A 168 -3.13 -1.85 13.57
CA VAL A 168 -4.54 -2.17 13.82
C VAL A 168 -4.66 -3.25 14.87
N THR A 169 -5.72 -3.18 15.66
CA THR A 169 -6.07 -4.22 16.64
C THR A 169 -7.33 -4.92 16.20
N ARG A 170 -7.27 -6.22 16.00
CA ARG A 170 -8.39 -7.05 15.57
C ARG A 170 -8.43 -8.36 16.33
N PRO A 171 -9.62 -8.88 16.67
CA PRO A 171 -9.76 -10.24 17.19
C PRO A 171 -9.48 -11.23 16.04
N ILE A 172 -8.61 -12.21 16.28
CA ILE A 172 -8.30 -13.28 15.34
C ILE A 172 -8.97 -14.57 15.80
N GLY A 173 -9.76 -15.16 14.88
CA GLY A 173 -10.45 -16.42 15.12
C GLY A 173 -11.70 -16.33 15.99
N PRO A 174 -12.48 -17.40 16.11
CA PRO A 174 -13.70 -17.44 16.91
C PRO A 174 -13.40 -17.24 18.40
N GLY A 175 -13.85 -16.14 18.98
CA GLY A 175 -13.59 -15.81 20.40
C GLY A 175 -12.14 -15.39 20.69
N GLY A 176 -11.38 -15.02 19.65
CA GLY A 176 -9.98 -14.64 19.74
C GLY A 176 -9.73 -13.39 20.58
N GLN A 177 -8.59 -13.34 21.25
CA GLN A 177 -8.11 -12.13 21.90
C GLN A 177 -7.74 -11.09 20.84
N PRO A 178 -7.93 -9.79 21.10
CA PRO A 178 -7.46 -8.74 20.21
C PRO A 178 -5.94 -8.84 20.00
N VAL A 179 -5.52 -8.91 18.76
CA VAL A 179 -4.11 -8.93 18.39
C VAL A 179 -3.79 -7.64 17.66
N GLU A 180 -2.70 -7.01 18.09
CA GLU A 180 -2.13 -5.86 17.42
C GLU A 180 -1.26 -6.32 16.26
N MET A 181 -1.44 -5.71 15.10
CA MET A 181 -0.71 -6.05 13.89
C MET A 181 -0.40 -4.83 13.05
N GLN A 182 0.68 -4.90 12.33
CA GLN A 182 1.02 -3.89 11.33
C GLN A 182 0.55 -4.32 9.96
N VAL A 183 -0.14 -3.42 9.27
CA VAL A 183 -0.59 -3.56 7.90
C VAL A 183 0.05 -2.49 7.03
N LEU A 184 0.35 -2.85 5.79
CA LEU A 184 0.98 -1.96 4.82
C LEU A 184 -0.09 -1.32 3.93
N PHE A 185 0.03 -0.03 3.72
CA PHE A 185 -0.69 0.73 2.70
C PHE A 185 0.29 1.21 1.64
N VAL A 186 0.00 0.93 0.38
CA VAL A 186 0.82 1.35 -0.76
C VAL A 186 0.12 2.50 -1.48
N LEU A 187 0.86 3.57 -1.73
CA LEU A 187 0.33 4.82 -2.31
C LEU A 187 0.63 4.94 -3.82
N GLY A 188 1.62 4.20 -4.33
CA GLY A 188 2.04 4.21 -5.73
C GLY A 188 3.55 4.29 -5.88
N GLY A 189 4.05 4.23 -7.11
CA GLY A 189 5.48 4.32 -7.41
C GLY A 189 6.03 5.75 -7.29
N ILE A 190 7.27 5.89 -6.83
CA ILE A 190 7.96 7.20 -6.79
C ILE A 190 8.00 7.81 -8.19
N GLY A 191 8.24 7.00 -9.23
CA GLY A 191 8.30 7.47 -10.62
C GLY A 191 6.96 7.90 -11.21
N GLU A 192 5.85 7.62 -10.54
CA GLU A 192 4.49 7.95 -10.96
C GLU A 192 3.90 9.12 -10.15
N THR A 193 4.53 9.43 -9.03
CA THR A 193 4.20 10.59 -8.20
C THR A 193 4.94 11.81 -8.73
N PHE A 194 4.27 12.94 -8.83
CA PHE A 194 4.88 14.18 -9.26
C PHE A 194 4.55 15.34 -8.33
N GLU A 195 5.45 16.29 -8.24
CA GLU A 195 5.30 17.47 -7.40
C GLU A 195 4.84 18.68 -8.20
N VAL A 196 3.82 19.38 -7.69
CA VAL A 196 3.37 20.67 -8.20
C VAL A 196 3.27 21.65 -7.03
N ASN A 197 4.03 22.73 -7.09
CA ASN A 197 4.05 23.78 -6.05
C ASN A 197 4.33 23.25 -4.62
N GLY A 198 5.23 22.28 -4.49
CA GLY A 198 5.57 21.68 -3.19
C GLY A 198 4.54 20.68 -2.67
N LEU A 199 3.61 20.22 -3.51
CA LEU A 199 2.60 19.23 -3.17
C LEU A 199 2.77 17.98 -4.04
N ASN A 200 2.84 16.82 -3.42
CA ASN A 200 2.90 15.54 -4.09
C ASN A 200 1.52 15.11 -4.60
N HIS A 201 1.46 14.71 -5.85
CA HIS A 201 0.26 14.19 -6.48
C HIS A 201 0.45 12.71 -6.82
N PHE A 202 -0.47 11.88 -6.35
CA PHE A 202 -0.46 10.45 -6.54
C PHE A 202 -1.38 10.05 -7.70
N PRO A 203 -1.09 8.97 -8.42
CA PRO A 203 -1.99 8.47 -9.46
C PRO A 203 -3.42 8.30 -8.97
N MET A 204 -3.61 7.72 -7.79
CA MET A 204 -4.92 7.47 -7.18
C MET A 204 -5.72 8.75 -6.89
N ASP A 205 -5.07 9.86 -6.52
CA ASP A 205 -5.79 11.11 -6.25
C ASP A 205 -6.28 11.77 -7.56
N ILE A 206 -5.54 11.56 -8.64
CA ILE A 206 -5.89 12.05 -9.97
C ILE A 206 -7.04 11.21 -10.53
N GLU A 207 -6.91 9.89 -10.49
CA GLU A 207 -7.97 8.95 -10.91
C GLU A 207 -9.28 9.26 -10.20
N ASN A 208 -9.25 9.39 -8.87
CA ASN A 208 -10.41 9.76 -8.07
C ASN A 208 -11.01 11.12 -8.46
N SER A 209 -10.17 12.10 -8.78
CA SER A 209 -10.62 13.41 -9.25
C SER A 209 -11.31 13.32 -10.61
N VAL A 210 -10.76 12.53 -11.54
CA VAL A 210 -11.33 12.29 -12.86
C VAL A 210 -12.66 11.55 -12.75
N GLU A 211 -12.74 10.50 -11.93
CA GLU A 211 -13.97 9.73 -11.72
C GLU A 211 -15.12 10.58 -11.18
N ARG A 212 -14.80 11.52 -10.29
CA ARG A 212 -15.79 12.42 -9.69
C ARG A 212 -16.17 13.61 -10.58
N CYS A 213 -15.45 13.88 -11.67
CA CYS A 213 -15.69 15.08 -12.47
C CYS A 213 -16.97 15.01 -13.32
N HIS A 214 -17.45 13.80 -13.64
CA HIS A 214 -18.66 13.66 -14.44
C HIS A 214 -19.41 12.34 -14.15
N ARG A 215 -20.73 12.43 -14.00
CA ARG A 215 -21.62 11.31 -13.67
C ARG A 215 -21.61 10.11 -14.64
N ASN A 216 -21.12 10.31 -15.87
CA ASN A 216 -21.05 9.24 -16.87
C ASN A 216 -19.71 8.50 -16.85
N ILE A 217 -18.77 8.94 -16.03
CA ILE A 217 -17.51 8.23 -15.81
C ILE A 217 -17.81 7.15 -14.78
N VAL A 218 -17.53 5.91 -15.16
CA VAL A 218 -17.74 4.76 -14.28
C VAL A 218 -16.49 4.57 -13.44
N THR A 219 -16.64 4.47 -12.13
CA THR A 219 -15.55 4.19 -11.19
C THR A 219 -14.85 2.89 -11.57
N GLY A 220 -13.52 2.92 -11.69
CA GLY A 220 -12.72 1.77 -12.12
C GLY A 220 -12.89 1.39 -13.60
N GLY A 221 -13.43 2.26 -14.43
CA GLY A 221 -13.77 2.01 -15.83
C GLY A 221 -12.64 2.24 -16.85
N TRP A 222 -11.37 2.14 -16.43
CA TRP A 222 -10.18 2.32 -17.28
C TRP A 222 -9.74 1.04 -17.98
#